data_781335547f447211836bd75b56a0476d
#
_entry.id   781335547f447211836bd75b56a0476d
#
_cell.length_a   1.000
_cell.length_b   1.000
_cell.length_c   1.000
_cell.angle_alpha   90.00
_cell.angle_beta   90.00
_cell.angle_gamma   90.00
#
_symmetry.space_group_name_H-M   'P 1'
#
loop_
_entity.id
_entity.type
_entity.pdbx_description
1 polymer ?
#
loop_
_entity_poly.entity_id
_entity_poly.type
_entity_poly.pdbx_seq_one_letter_code
_entity_poly.pdbx_strand_id
1 'polypeptide(L)'
;MWHSALRVVGALVLLQQLHGLQLPSPQGYVNDFANVIPADSRQTIQRIIDDVRAKSGGEIVVVTLPDIGQNDPNTVTLQIGRTWKVGKFGKPGDQTRNTGVVILVVPKETSSDGHGHCYIGVGYGAEGFITDATSGTICRAATPLFMQKAYGPAIEQITLQVAQHYAENFNFALDTAFRPPPTPGGAGGGNSGFVIPPFALFLVILAVIFILNAFTRNRRGCGGGGCIPLFIPMGGGGFGGGGWGGGGWGGGGGFGGFGGGGGFGGGGGGSSW
;
A
#
# COMPACT_ATOMS: atom_id res chain seq x y z
N MET A 1 -20.87 26.68 -49.01
CA MET A 1 -19.51 26.72 -48.45
C MET A 1 -19.45 26.90 -46.92
N TRP A 2 -20.42 27.52 -46.25
CA TRP A 2 -20.41 27.75 -44.81
C TRP A 2 -20.66 26.47 -43.96
N HIS A 3 -21.43 25.53 -44.45
CA HIS A 3 -21.72 24.28 -43.72
C HIS A 3 -20.52 23.30 -43.60
N SER A 4 -19.54 23.40 -44.50
CA SER A 4 -18.34 22.55 -44.44
C SER A 4 -17.32 23.07 -43.43
N ALA A 5 -17.23 24.37 -43.21
CA ALA A 5 -16.34 24.99 -42.22
C ALA A 5 -16.79 24.68 -40.79
N LEU A 6 -18.10 24.66 -40.51
CA LEU A 6 -18.62 24.31 -39.17
C LEU A 6 -18.36 22.87 -38.76
N ARG A 7 -18.35 21.93 -39.73
CA ARG A 7 -18.06 20.53 -39.47
C ARG A 7 -16.58 20.27 -39.16
N VAL A 8 -15.68 21.02 -39.77
CA VAL A 8 -14.23 20.89 -39.53
C VAL A 8 -13.85 21.48 -38.15
N VAL A 9 -14.45 22.59 -37.74
CA VAL A 9 -14.24 23.20 -36.43
C VAL A 9 -14.79 22.28 -35.31
N GLY A 10 -15.95 21.66 -35.51
CA GLY A 10 -16.52 20.70 -34.57
C GLY A 10 -15.67 19.45 -34.39
N ALA A 11 -15.03 18.95 -35.46
CA ALA A 11 -14.13 17.80 -35.39
C ALA A 11 -12.79 18.12 -34.70
N LEU A 12 -12.30 19.36 -34.83
CA LEU A 12 -11.06 19.79 -34.16
C LEU A 12 -11.23 19.97 -32.65
N VAL A 13 -12.41 20.36 -32.18
CA VAL A 13 -12.71 20.53 -30.76
C VAL A 13 -12.88 19.18 -30.06
N LEU A 14 -13.33 18.13 -30.77
CA LEU A 14 -13.48 16.79 -30.21
C LEU A 14 -12.15 16.04 -30.03
N LEU A 15 -11.05 16.46 -30.64
CA LEU A 15 -9.75 15.82 -30.50
C LEU A 15 -8.98 16.23 -29.23
N GLN A 16 -9.47 17.18 -28.46
CA GLN A 16 -8.76 17.72 -27.28
C GLN A 16 -9.08 17.01 -25.95
N GLN A 17 -9.89 15.96 -25.94
CA GLN A 17 -10.38 15.35 -24.69
C GLN A 17 -9.68 14.05 -24.26
N LEU A 18 -8.56 13.67 -24.88
CA LEU A 18 -7.80 12.49 -24.46
C LEU A 18 -6.47 12.87 -23.79
N HIS A 19 -6.54 13.76 -22.80
CA HIS A 19 -5.40 13.96 -21.90
C HIS A 19 -5.51 12.94 -20.74
N GLY A 20 -5.09 11.73 -20.99
CA GLY A 20 -4.78 10.78 -19.91
C GLY A 20 -3.69 11.41 -19.03
N LEU A 21 -3.71 11.11 -17.71
CA LEU A 21 -2.69 11.59 -16.78
C LEU A 21 -1.30 11.23 -17.30
N GLN A 22 -0.52 12.26 -17.67
CA GLN A 22 0.87 12.08 -18.08
C GLN A 22 1.74 12.07 -16.84
N LEU A 23 2.25 10.88 -16.50
CA LEU A 23 3.17 10.74 -15.38
C LEU A 23 4.53 11.35 -15.75
N PRO A 24 5.11 12.21 -14.89
CA PRO A 24 6.45 12.71 -15.08
C PRO A 24 7.47 11.55 -14.98
N SER A 25 8.68 11.76 -15.50
CA SER A 25 9.75 10.78 -15.35
C SER A 25 10.28 10.75 -13.91
N PRO A 26 10.65 9.58 -13.37
CA PRO A 26 11.17 9.48 -12.02
C PRO A 26 12.53 10.17 -11.90
N GLN A 27 12.73 10.90 -10.80
CA GLN A 27 13.98 11.59 -10.46
C GLN A 27 14.80 10.85 -9.41
N GLY A 28 14.17 9.89 -8.70
CA GLY A 28 14.76 9.14 -7.62
C GLY A 28 13.71 8.32 -6.88
N TYR A 29 13.98 7.98 -5.63
CA TYR A 29 13.00 7.33 -4.76
C TYR A 29 12.05 8.32 -4.10
N VAL A 30 12.43 9.61 -4.01
CA VAL A 30 11.58 10.69 -3.53
C VAL A 30 11.32 11.67 -4.67
N ASN A 31 10.11 11.68 -5.20
CA ASN A 31 9.68 12.43 -6.37
C ASN A 31 8.63 13.47 -5.94
N ASP A 32 9.04 14.68 -5.69
CA ASP A 32 8.20 15.76 -5.17
C ASP A 32 7.79 16.72 -6.29
N PHE A 33 6.81 16.32 -7.08
CA PHE A 33 6.30 17.17 -8.18
C PHE A 33 5.29 18.21 -7.71
N ALA A 34 4.71 18.04 -6.53
CA ALA A 34 3.86 19.05 -5.90
C ALA A 34 4.66 20.10 -5.11
N ASN A 35 5.96 19.88 -4.94
CA ASN A 35 6.87 20.76 -4.20
C ASN A 35 6.40 21.07 -2.77
N VAL A 36 6.00 20.00 -2.05
CA VAL A 36 5.47 20.10 -0.66
C VAL A 36 6.35 19.42 0.38
N ILE A 37 7.46 18.79 -0.02
CA ILE A 37 8.37 18.11 0.89
C ILE A 37 9.57 19.01 1.22
N PRO A 38 9.70 19.51 2.46
CA PRO A 38 10.88 20.27 2.89
C PRO A 38 12.18 19.45 2.70
N ALA A 39 13.29 20.14 2.51
CA ALA A 39 14.58 19.51 2.24
C ALA A 39 15.00 18.52 3.36
N ASP A 40 14.79 18.87 4.62
CA ASP A 40 15.11 18.01 5.76
C ASP A 40 14.28 16.74 5.79
N SER A 41 12.97 16.86 5.52
CA SER A 41 12.07 15.73 5.40
C SER A 41 12.45 14.83 4.22
N ARG A 42 12.78 15.43 3.06
CA ARG A 42 13.26 14.70 1.90
C ARG A 42 14.50 13.86 2.22
N GLN A 43 15.46 14.44 2.95
CA GLN A 43 16.68 13.74 3.35
C GLN A 43 16.37 12.58 4.32
N THR A 44 15.45 12.81 5.28
CA THR A 44 15.04 11.76 6.23
C THR A 44 14.33 10.61 5.51
N ILE A 45 13.36 10.92 4.63
CA ILE A 45 12.65 9.94 3.82
C ILE A 45 13.63 9.13 2.97
N GLN A 46 14.58 9.80 2.31
CA GLN A 46 15.57 9.13 1.47
C GLN A 46 16.42 8.15 2.29
N ARG A 47 16.88 8.53 3.49
CA ARG A 47 17.65 7.62 4.37
C ARG A 47 16.85 6.40 4.80
N ILE A 48 15.57 6.56 5.13
CA ILE A 48 14.70 5.42 5.48
C ILE A 48 14.58 4.47 4.29
N ILE A 49 14.38 4.99 3.09
CA ILE A 49 14.25 4.21 1.87
C ILE A 49 15.56 3.45 1.56
N ASP A 50 16.69 4.13 1.69
CA ASP A 50 18.02 3.53 1.42
C ASP A 50 18.34 2.41 2.42
N ASP A 51 17.95 2.56 3.68
CA ASP A 51 18.11 1.52 4.72
C ASP A 51 17.28 0.28 4.38
N VAL A 52 16.01 0.45 3.99
CA VAL A 52 15.15 -0.67 3.54
C VAL A 52 15.74 -1.35 2.32
N ARG A 53 16.18 -0.59 1.32
CA ARG A 53 16.78 -1.14 0.10
C ARG A 53 18.04 -1.95 0.37
N ALA A 54 18.92 -1.41 1.21
CA ALA A 54 20.17 -2.06 1.55
C ALA A 54 19.96 -3.39 2.30
N LYS A 55 18.93 -3.46 3.16
CA LYS A 55 18.71 -4.60 4.06
C LYS A 55 17.75 -5.64 3.51
N SER A 56 16.76 -5.24 2.71
CA SER A 56 15.74 -6.14 2.18
C SER A 56 15.74 -6.26 0.65
N GLY A 57 16.38 -5.32 -0.05
CA GLY A 57 16.26 -5.21 -1.51
C GLY A 57 14.86 -4.74 -1.96
N GLY A 58 13.96 -4.39 -1.04
CA GLY A 58 12.66 -3.80 -1.34
C GLY A 58 12.78 -2.36 -1.83
N GLU A 59 11.81 -1.87 -2.54
CA GLU A 59 11.79 -0.50 -3.07
C GLU A 59 10.55 0.27 -2.61
N ILE A 60 10.76 1.35 -1.88
CA ILE A 60 9.73 2.31 -1.52
C ILE A 60 9.94 3.56 -2.37
N VAL A 61 8.89 4.03 -3.02
CA VAL A 61 8.91 5.23 -3.86
C VAL A 61 7.87 6.19 -3.33
N VAL A 62 8.30 7.40 -3.02
CA VAL A 62 7.42 8.50 -2.63
C VAL A 62 7.18 9.38 -3.84
N VAL A 63 5.92 9.69 -4.12
CA VAL A 63 5.51 10.55 -5.22
C VAL A 63 4.49 11.54 -4.70
N THR A 64 4.77 12.83 -4.87
CA THR A 64 3.74 13.86 -4.71
C THR A 64 3.36 14.38 -6.09
N LEU A 65 2.08 14.46 -6.37
CA LEU A 65 1.54 15.07 -7.59
C LEU A 65 0.67 16.27 -7.22
N PRO A 66 0.74 17.39 -7.95
CA PRO A 66 -0.09 18.55 -7.64
C PRO A 66 -1.58 18.26 -7.85
N ASP A 67 -1.90 17.41 -8.82
CA ASP A 67 -3.26 17.03 -9.16
C ASP A 67 -3.25 15.68 -9.92
N ILE A 68 -4.31 14.92 -9.77
CA ILE A 68 -4.56 13.68 -10.52
C ILE A 68 -5.85 13.76 -11.35
N GLY A 69 -6.50 14.92 -11.37
CA GLY A 69 -7.77 15.13 -12.05
C GLY A 69 -8.86 14.20 -11.53
N GLN A 70 -9.60 13.58 -12.44
CA GLN A 70 -10.65 12.60 -12.11
C GLN A 70 -10.14 11.15 -11.99
N ASN A 71 -8.81 10.96 -11.94
CA ASN A 71 -8.27 9.61 -11.83
C ASN A 71 -8.33 9.12 -10.37
N ASP A 72 -8.65 7.84 -10.22
CA ASP A 72 -8.60 7.19 -8.92
C ASP A 72 -7.15 7.02 -8.44
N PRO A 73 -6.81 7.37 -7.19
CA PRO A 73 -5.46 7.25 -6.64
C PRO A 73 -4.86 5.84 -6.75
N ASN A 74 -5.68 4.79 -6.65
CA ASN A 74 -5.23 3.41 -6.89
C ASN A 74 -4.74 3.23 -8.33
N THR A 75 -5.52 3.69 -9.31
CA THR A 75 -5.15 3.62 -10.72
C THR A 75 -3.86 4.37 -11.00
N VAL A 76 -3.68 5.54 -10.38
CA VAL A 76 -2.46 6.35 -10.54
C VAL A 76 -1.24 5.63 -9.95
N THR A 77 -1.33 5.08 -8.74
CA THR A 77 -0.22 4.32 -8.14
C THR A 77 0.12 3.06 -8.91
N LEU A 78 -0.89 2.36 -9.41
CA LEU A 78 -0.73 1.20 -10.29
C LEU A 78 0.02 1.57 -11.57
N GLN A 79 -0.36 2.69 -12.21
CA GLN A 79 0.29 3.20 -13.40
C GLN A 79 1.75 3.60 -13.11
N ILE A 80 2.00 4.30 -11.99
CA ILE A 80 3.36 4.65 -11.54
C ILE A 80 4.20 3.39 -11.36
N GLY A 81 3.73 2.43 -10.55
CA GLY A 81 4.45 1.21 -10.24
C GLY A 81 4.83 0.41 -11.49
N ARG A 82 3.92 0.30 -12.45
CA ARG A 82 4.15 -0.42 -13.73
C ARG A 82 5.04 0.36 -14.70
N THR A 83 4.77 1.65 -14.89
CA THR A 83 5.51 2.48 -15.86
C THR A 83 6.95 2.70 -15.42
N TRP A 84 7.15 2.98 -14.13
CA TRP A 84 8.48 3.19 -13.56
C TRP A 84 9.18 1.87 -13.22
N LYS A 85 8.47 0.73 -13.29
CA LYS A 85 8.98 -0.61 -13.00
C LYS A 85 9.50 -0.73 -11.57
N VAL A 86 8.75 -0.19 -10.61
CA VAL A 86 9.09 -0.21 -9.19
C VAL A 86 9.10 -1.64 -8.66
N GLY A 87 10.08 -1.95 -7.81
CA GLY A 87 10.31 -3.29 -7.29
C GLY A 87 11.34 -4.08 -8.09
N LYS A 88 11.91 -5.09 -7.46
CA LYS A 88 12.96 -5.91 -8.07
C LYS A 88 12.37 -6.95 -9.03
N PHE A 89 12.92 -7.05 -10.22
CA PHE A 89 12.67 -8.18 -11.10
C PHE A 89 13.52 -9.36 -10.65
N GLY A 90 12.92 -10.32 -9.97
CA GLY A 90 13.59 -11.53 -9.46
C GLY A 90 13.09 -12.79 -10.11
N LYS A 91 13.81 -13.91 -9.85
CA LYS A 91 13.36 -15.26 -10.27
C LYS A 91 12.11 -15.65 -9.48
N PRO A 92 11.25 -16.55 -10.02
CA PRO A 92 10.19 -17.16 -9.22
C PRO A 92 10.75 -17.79 -7.93
N GLY A 93 10.15 -17.46 -6.77
CA GLY A 93 10.63 -17.91 -5.46
C GLY A 93 11.58 -16.95 -4.75
N ASP A 94 12.08 -15.90 -5.41
CA ASP A 94 12.83 -14.83 -4.74
C ASP A 94 11.88 -14.00 -3.87
N GLN A 95 12.12 -13.99 -2.55
CA GLN A 95 11.31 -13.26 -1.58
C GLN A 95 11.32 -11.74 -1.80
N THR A 96 12.33 -11.22 -2.48
CA THR A 96 12.46 -9.78 -2.78
C THR A 96 11.84 -9.39 -4.12
N ARG A 97 11.29 -10.37 -4.86
CA ARG A 97 10.68 -10.13 -6.17
C ARG A 97 9.40 -9.31 -6.04
N ASN A 98 9.30 -8.23 -6.82
CA ASN A 98 8.14 -7.34 -6.87
C ASN A 98 7.73 -6.76 -5.50
N THR A 99 8.67 -6.62 -4.58
CA THR A 99 8.46 -5.96 -3.28
C THR A 99 8.60 -4.45 -3.43
N GLY A 100 7.90 -3.87 -4.40
CA GLY A 100 7.81 -2.43 -4.62
C GLY A 100 6.60 -1.83 -3.91
N VAL A 101 6.75 -0.62 -3.38
CA VAL A 101 5.66 0.16 -2.78
C VAL A 101 5.71 1.58 -3.32
N VAL A 102 4.57 2.12 -3.74
CA VAL A 102 4.40 3.50 -4.18
C VAL A 102 3.53 4.24 -3.17
N ILE A 103 4.08 5.27 -2.53
CA ILE A 103 3.37 6.18 -1.65
C ILE A 103 3.02 7.42 -2.46
N LEU A 104 1.74 7.59 -2.79
CA LEU A 104 1.21 8.75 -3.52
C LEU A 104 0.57 9.72 -2.54
N VAL A 105 0.94 10.99 -2.66
CA VAL A 105 0.29 12.09 -1.94
C VAL A 105 -0.08 13.18 -2.92
N VAL A 106 -1.34 13.61 -2.87
CA VAL A 106 -1.88 14.74 -3.64
C VAL A 106 -2.34 15.79 -2.64
N PRO A 107 -1.73 16.99 -2.62
CA PRO A 107 -2.12 18.04 -1.70
C PRO A 107 -3.52 18.55 -2.02
N LYS A 108 -4.33 18.78 -0.98
CA LYS A 108 -5.68 19.32 -1.13
C LYS A 108 -5.70 20.68 -1.82
N GLU A 109 -4.67 21.49 -1.59
CA GLU A 109 -4.58 22.85 -2.09
C GLU A 109 -4.43 22.95 -3.61
N THR A 110 -3.94 21.91 -4.23
CA THR A 110 -3.68 21.86 -5.67
C THR A 110 -4.58 20.89 -6.42
N SER A 111 -5.27 20.01 -5.70
CA SER A 111 -6.16 19.02 -6.27
C SER A 111 -7.43 19.66 -6.85
N SER A 112 -7.76 19.32 -8.08
CA SER A 112 -8.92 19.85 -8.81
C SER A 112 -10.26 19.35 -8.28
N ASP A 113 -10.29 18.24 -7.54
CA ASP A 113 -11.49 17.69 -6.90
C ASP A 113 -11.73 18.28 -5.49
N GLY A 114 -10.82 19.12 -4.99
CA GLY A 114 -10.91 19.78 -3.70
C GLY A 114 -10.59 18.87 -2.50
N HIS A 115 -10.09 17.66 -2.75
CA HIS A 115 -9.68 16.69 -1.72
C HIS A 115 -8.18 16.44 -1.80
N GLY A 116 -7.55 16.27 -0.63
CA GLY A 116 -6.21 15.70 -0.56
C GLY A 116 -6.28 14.18 -0.59
N HIS A 117 -5.29 13.54 -1.18
CA HIS A 117 -5.23 12.09 -1.27
C HIS A 117 -3.90 11.55 -0.77
N CYS A 118 -3.97 10.50 0.05
CA CYS A 118 -2.87 9.61 0.38
C CYS A 118 -3.23 8.21 -0.08
N TYR A 119 -2.38 7.57 -0.87
CA TYR A 119 -2.57 6.20 -1.28
C TYR A 119 -1.24 5.44 -1.29
N ILE A 120 -1.26 4.22 -0.79
CA ILE A 120 -0.12 3.32 -0.79
C ILE A 120 -0.45 2.16 -1.72
N GLY A 121 0.14 2.17 -2.92
CA GLY A 121 0.03 1.08 -3.88
C GLY A 121 1.12 0.04 -3.64
N VAL A 122 0.77 -1.23 -3.69
CA VAL A 122 1.63 -2.33 -3.28
C VAL A 122 1.86 -3.28 -4.46
N GLY A 123 3.12 -3.67 -4.66
CA GLY A 123 3.49 -4.70 -5.62
C GLY A 123 3.20 -6.10 -5.09
N TYR A 124 2.97 -7.06 -5.98
CA TYR A 124 2.59 -8.44 -5.64
C TYR A 124 3.45 -9.12 -4.56
N GLY A 125 4.76 -8.81 -4.51
CA GLY A 125 5.65 -9.37 -3.51
C GLY A 125 5.50 -8.76 -2.12
N ALA A 126 4.89 -7.59 -2.01
CA ALA A 126 4.68 -6.89 -0.75
C ALA A 126 3.25 -7.05 -0.19
N GLU A 127 2.28 -7.50 -1.00
CA GLU A 127 0.88 -7.68 -0.58
C GLU A 127 0.72 -8.62 0.64
N GLY A 128 1.64 -9.57 0.81
CA GLY A 128 1.60 -10.51 1.91
C GLY A 128 1.87 -9.90 3.30
N PHE A 129 2.58 -8.75 3.35
CA PHE A 129 2.94 -8.09 4.61
C PHE A 129 2.48 -6.62 4.68
N ILE A 130 2.15 -5.99 3.57
CA ILE A 130 1.48 -4.69 3.52
C ILE A 130 0.15 -4.88 2.81
N THR A 131 -0.90 -5.14 3.60
CA THR A 131 -2.25 -5.35 3.07
C THR A 131 -2.94 -4.02 2.75
N ASP A 132 -4.04 -4.07 2.00
CA ASP A 132 -4.88 -2.89 1.71
C ASP A 132 -5.37 -2.22 2.99
N ALA A 133 -5.77 -3.02 3.99
CA ALA A 133 -6.20 -2.52 5.30
C ALA A 133 -5.06 -1.80 6.04
N THR A 134 -3.84 -2.34 5.99
CA THR A 134 -2.63 -1.74 6.57
C THR A 134 -2.33 -0.42 5.87
N SER A 135 -2.29 -0.41 4.55
CA SER A 135 -2.06 0.78 3.71
C SER A 135 -3.04 1.90 4.03
N GLY A 136 -4.34 1.58 4.08
CA GLY A 136 -5.38 2.54 4.45
C GLY A 136 -5.24 3.05 5.90
N THR A 137 -4.80 2.21 6.83
CA THR A 137 -4.58 2.62 8.23
C THR A 137 -3.39 3.56 8.37
N ILE A 138 -2.28 3.29 7.66
CA ILE A 138 -1.10 4.15 7.61
C ILE A 138 -1.48 5.54 7.07
N CYS A 139 -2.19 5.62 5.95
CA CYS A 139 -2.65 6.90 5.39
C CYS A 139 -3.55 7.67 6.36
N ARG A 140 -4.53 6.99 6.97
CA ARG A 140 -5.43 7.62 7.97
C ARG A 140 -4.68 8.16 9.18
N ALA A 141 -3.66 7.47 9.65
CA ALA A 141 -2.84 7.93 10.79
C ALA A 141 -2.09 9.23 10.48
N ALA A 142 -1.73 9.48 9.22
CA ALA A 142 -1.06 10.70 8.79
C ALA A 142 -2.04 11.85 8.45
N THR A 143 -3.34 11.58 8.30
CA THR A 143 -4.36 12.58 7.93
C THR A 143 -4.34 13.84 8.81
N PRO A 144 -4.19 13.78 10.14
CA PRO A 144 -4.12 14.99 10.98
C PRO A 144 -2.96 15.92 10.61
N LEU A 145 -1.82 15.38 10.18
CA LEU A 145 -0.66 16.15 9.72
C LEU A 145 -0.94 16.79 8.36
N PHE A 146 -1.57 16.06 7.45
CA PHE A 146 -1.99 16.60 6.15
C PHE A 146 -2.98 17.76 6.30
N MET A 147 -3.96 17.64 7.21
CA MET A 147 -4.90 18.74 7.51
C MET A 147 -4.20 19.99 8.05
N GLN A 148 -3.05 19.84 8.72
CA GLN A 148 -2.20 20.93 9.18
C GLN A 148 -1.20 21.41 8.14
N LYS A 149 -1.25 20.86 6.90
CA LYS A 149 -0.29 21.11 5.81
C LYS A 149 1.16 20.71 6.15
N ALA A 150 1.33 19.86 7.16
CA ALA A 150 2.62 19.32 7.56
C ALA A 150 2.99 18.12 6.68
N TYR A 151 3.13 18.33 5.37
CA TYR A 151 3.34 17.27 4.38
C TYR A 151 4.64 16.49 4.62
N GLY A 152 5.74 17.19 4.94
CA GLY A 152 7.02 16.53 5.24
C GLY A 152 6.91 15.51 6.37
N PRO A 153 6.53 15.93 7.58
CA PRO A 153 6.33 15.01 8.72
C PRO A 153 5.31 13.90 8.45
N ALA A 154 4.24 14.20 7.70
CA ALA A 154 3.24 13.20 7.34
C ALA A 154 3.84 12.09 6.47
N ILE A 155 4.60 12.46 5.44
CA ILE A 155 5.23 11.52 4.51
C ILE A 155 6.36 10.75 5.20
N GLU A 156 7.13 11.41 6.09
CA GLU A 156 8.12 10.71 6.93
C GLU A 156 7.47 9.62 7.78
N GLN A 157 6.36 9.95 8.46
CA GLN A 157 5.62 8.98 9.27
C GLN A 157 5.12 7.80 8.43
N ILE A 158 4.54 8.05 7.26
CA ILE A 158 4.07 7.00 6.34
C ILE A 158 5.23 6.11 5.90
N THR A 159 6.32 6.73 5.44
CA THR A 159 7.51 6.01 4.96
C THR A 159 8.11 5.13 6.05
N LEU A 160 8.20 5.65 7.29
CA LEU A 160 8.71 4.90 8.42
C LEU A 160 7.82 3.71 8.78
N GLN A 161 6.48 3.87 8.77
CA GLN A 161 5.56 2.76 9.04
C GLN A 161 5.64 1.69 7.95
N VAL A 162 5.72 2.07 6.68
CA VAL A 162 5.96 1.13 5.58
C VAL A 162 7.30 0.40 5.78
N ALA A 163 8.37 1.13 6.13
CA ALA A 163 9.69 0.55 6.40
C ALA A 163 9.68 -0.45 7.57
N GLN A 164 8.86 -0.20 8.60
CA GLN A 164 8.68 -1.13 9.72
C GLN A 164 8.10 -2.47 9.27
N HIS A 165 7.12 -2.47 8.36
CA HIS A 165 6.58 -3.71 7.80
C HIS A 165 7.62 -4.48 6.99
N TYR A 166 8.52 -3.79 6.25
CA TYR A 166 9.67 -4.45 5.62
C TYR A 166 10.60 -5.06 6.67
N ALA A 167 10.92 -4.32 7.73
CA ALA A 167 11.81 -4.77 8.79
C ALA A 167 11.28 -6.03 9.49
N GLU A 168 9.97 -6.07 9.76
CA GLU A 168 9.30 -7.22 10.34
C GLU A 168 9.31 -8.44 9.40
N ASN A 169 8.95 -8.24 8.12
CA ASN A 169 8.85 -9.34 7.16
C ASN A 169 10.20 -9.93 6.78
N PHE A 170 11.24 -9.08 6.65
CA PHE A 170 12.59 -9.51 6.27
C PHE A 170 13.54 -9.68 7.47
N ASN A 171 13.01 -9.56 8.70
CA ASN A 171 13.72 -9.78 9.97
C ASN A 171 15.02 -8.99 10.09
N PHE A 172 14.94 -7.67 9.86
CA PHE A 172 16.05 -6.74 10.10
C PHE A 172 15.63 -5.60 11.03
N ALA A 173 16.60 -4.92 11.66
CA ALA A 173 16.37 -3.71 12.43
C ALA A 173 16.57 -2.49 11.56
N LEU A 174 15.60 -1.55 11.58
CA LEU A 174 15.80 -0.21 11.03
C LEU A 174 16.85 0.54 11.85
N ASP A 175 17.54 1.49 11.22
CA ASP A 175 18.46 2.37 11.94
C ASP A 175 17.72 3.09 13.08
N THR A 176 18.32 3.09 14.26
CA THR A 176 17.75 3.70 15.48
C THR A 176 17.50 5.19 15.34
N ALA A 177 18.22 5.85 14.42
CA ALA A 177 18.02 7.28 14.11
C ALA A 177 16.62 7.58 13.54
N PHE A 178 15.92 6.57 13.00
CA PHE A 178 14.56 6.73 12.44
C PHE A 178 13.46 6.43 13.46
N ARG A 179 13.80 5.98 14.66
CA ARG A 179 12.80 5.76 15.69
C ARG A 179 12.29 7.11 16.18
N PRO A 180 10.95 7.38 16.12
CA PRO A 180 10.41 8.59 16.70
C PRO A 180 10.87 8.68 18.16
N PRO A 181 11.25 9.87 18.66
CA PRO A 181 11.55 10.03 20.08
C PRO A 181 10.34 9.51 20.88
N PRO A 182 10.57 8.77 21.97
CA PRO A 182 9.48 8.30 22.82
C PRO A 182 8.66 9.53 23.21
N THR A 183 7.37 9.51 22.86
CA THR A 183 6.45 10.62 23.16
C THR A 183 6.46 10.81 24.66
N PRO A 184 6.83 12.00 25.20
CA PRO A 184 6.77 12.25 26.64
C PRO A 184 5.28 12.23 27.04
N GLY A 185 4.82 11.15 27.65
CA GLY A 185 3.43 10.98 28.05
C GLY A 185 2.76 9.69 27.60
N GLY A 186 3.32 8.97 26.65
CA GLY A 186 3.02 7.57 26.44
C GLY A 186 3.79 6.72 27.45
N ALA A 187 3.52 6.87 28.75
CA ALA A 187 3.76 5.78 29.67
C ALA A 187 3.03 4.60 29.06
N GLY A 188 3.80 3.66 28.52
CA GLY A 188 3.31 2.39 28.06
C GLY A 188 2.42 1.85 29.16
N GLY A 189 1.12 2.05 29.01
CA GLY A 189 0.17 1.17 29.58
C GLY A 189 0.51 -0.17 28.95
N GLY A 190 1.50 -0.83 29.50
CA GLY A 190 1.58 -2.26 29.51
C GLY A 190 0.28 -2.69 30.15
N ASN A 191 -0.79 -2.69 29.39
CA ASN A 191 -1.84 -3.63 29.58
C ASN A 191 -1.15 -4.96 29.36
N SER A 192 -0.62 -5.50 30.45
CA SER A 192 -0.60 -6.93 30.68
C SER A 192 -2.07 -7.37 30.77
N GLY A 193 -2.87 -6.98 29.77
CA GLY A 193 -4.07 -7.66 29.42
C GLY A 193 -3.59 -9.07 29.14
N PHE A 194 -3.98 -9.99 30.00
CA PHE A 194 -3.83 -11.40 29.89
C PHE A 194 -4.21 -11.75 28.47
N VAL A 195 -3.25 -11.81 27.56
CA VAL A 195 -3.45 -12.25 26.18
C VAL A 195 -3.77 -13.71 26.32
N ILE A 196 -5.07 -14.02 26.45
CA ILE A 196 -5.56 -15.37 26.41
C ILE A 196 -5.21 -15.87 25.01
N PRO A 197 -4.22 -16.77 24.85
CA PRO A 197 -3.93 -17.30 23.52
C PRO A 197 -5.22 -17.91 22.97
N PRO A 198 -5.47 -17.80 21.66
CA PRO A 198 -6.74 -18.24 21.06
C PRO A 198 -7.09 -19.69 21.42
N PHE A 199 -6.08 -20.53 21.69
CA PHE A 199 -6.23 -21.87 22.21
C PHE A 199 -6.83 -21.89 23.63
N ALA A 200 -6.46 -20.98 24.53
CA ALA A 200 -7.02 -20.90 25.89
C ALA A 200 -8.47 -20.42 25.88
N LEU A 201 -8.83 -19.51 24.98
CA LEU A 201 -10.23 -19.10 24.77
C LEU A 201 -11.08 -20.28 24.28
N PHE A 202 -10.55 -21.10 23.37
CA PHE A 202 -11.19 -22.30 22.89
C PHE A 202 -11.42 -23.31 24.02
N LEU A 203 -10.44 -23.52 24.91
CA LEU A 203 -10.58 -24.40 26.09
C LEU A 203 -11.61 -23.88 27.09
N VAL A 204 -11.70 -22.57 27.30
CA VAL A 204 -12.72 -21.95 28.16
C VAL A 204 -14.12 -22.18 27.57
N ILE A 205 -14.30 -21.98 26.26
CA ILE A 205 -15.57 -22.25 25.59
C ILE A 205 -15.95 -23.74 25.70
N LEU A 206 -15.00 -24.65 25.48
CA LEU A 206 -15.25 -26.09 25.66
C LEU A 206 -15.63 -26.44 27.11
N ALA A 207 -14.96 -25.85 28.10
CA ALA A 207 -15.28 -26.06 29.51
C ALA A 207 -16.69 -25.55 29.85
N VAL A 208 -17.09 -24.38 29.35
CA VAL A 208 -18.43 -23.84 29.53
C VAL A 208 -19.49 -24.72 28.87
N ILE A 209 -19.25 -25.19 27.64
CA ILE A 209 -20.15 -26.14 26.95
C ILE A 209 -20.25 -27.45 27.74
N PHE A 210 -19.15 -27.95 28.26
CA PHE A 210 -19.13 -29.19 29.06
C PHE A 210 -19.92 -29.03 30.38
N ILE A 211 -19.74 -27.89 31.07
CA ILE A 211 -20.46 -27.57 32.30
C ILE A 211 -21.98 -27.42 32.01
N LEU A 212 -22.36 -26.72 30.96
CA LEU A 212 -23.77 -26.56 30.56
C LEU A 212 -24.40 -27.93 30.21
N ASN A 213 -23.66 -28.80 29.49
CA ASN A 213 -24.13 -30.16 29.22
C ASN A 213 -24.20 -31.05 30.47
N ALA A 214 -23.33 -30.85 31.45
CA ALA A 214 -23.40 -31.58 32.73
C ALA A 214 -24.65 -31.20 33.56
N PHE A 215 -25.00 -29.90 33.54
CA PHE A 215 -26.21 -29.42 34.21
C PHE A 215 -27.52 -29.79 33.49
N THR A 216 -27.49 -29.98 32.16
CA THR A 216 -28.67 -30.37 31.38
C THR A 216 -28.94 -31.88 31.39
N ARG A 217 -27.93 -32.69 31.83
CA ARG A 217 -28.02 -34.17 31.86
C ARG A 217 -28.96 -34.72 32.93
N ASN A 218 -29.55 -33.86 33.75
CA ASN A 218 -30.45 -34.30 34.84
C ASN A 218 -31.93 -34.15 34.52
N ARG A 219 -32.30 -34.03 33.23
CA ARG A 219 -33.74 -34.13 32.83
C ARG A 219 -33.87 -35.22 31.77
N ARG A 220 -34.47 -36.32 32.21
CA ARG A 220 -34.90 -37.46 31.39
C ARG A 220 -35.83 -36.95 30.26
N GLY A 221 -35.57 -37.38 29.04
CA GLY A 221 -36.51 -37.18 27.93
C GLY A 221 -35.93 -37.63 26.58
N CYS A 222 -36.47 -38.72 26.15
CA CYS A 222 -36.35 -39.47 24.90
C CYS A 222 -36.37 -38.65 23.60
N GLY A 223 -35.59 -39.12 22.55
CA GLY A 223 -36.07 -39.07 21.16
C GLY A 223 -35.27 -38.23 20.17
N GLY A 224 -34.78 -38.90 19.14
CA GLY A 224 -34.67 -38.34 17.80
C GLY A 224 -33.28 -38.00 17.26
N GLY A 225 -32.81 -38.83 16.35
CA GLY A 225 -31.59 -38.64 15.56
C GLY A 225 -31.64 -37.39 14.66
N GLY A 226 -30.49 -36.79 14.44
CA GLY A 226 -30.27 -35.68 13.52
C GLY A 226 -28.85 -35.71 13.00
N CYS A 227 -28.71 -36.09 11.74
CA CYS A 227 -27.46 -36.14 10.99
C CYS A 227 -26.87 -34.73 10.80
N ILE A 228 -25.58 -34.59 11.06
CA ILE A 228 -24.82 -33.38 10.73
C ILE A 228 -24.29 -33.55 9.30
N PRO A 229 -24.59 -32.68 8.34
CA PRO A 229 -23.93 -32.68 7.06
C PRO A 229 -22.59 -31.95 7.17
N LEU A 230 -21.52 -32.70 6.97
CA LEU A 230 -20.17 -32.20 6.82
C LEU A 230 -20.03 -31.63 5.39
N PHE A 231 -20.00 -30.32 5.24
CA PHE A 231 -19.65 -29.69 3.98
C PHE A 231 -18.15 -29.42 3.92
N ILE A 232 -17.48 -30.15 3.06
CA ILE A 232 -16.11 -29.90 2.62
C ILE A 232 -16.21 -29.28 1.22
N PRO A 233 -15.78 -28.03 0.98
CA PRO A 233 -15.53 -27.57 -0.36
C PRO A 233 -14.07 -27.88 -0.74
N MET A 234 -13.89 -28.91 -1.57
CA MET A 234 -12.73 -29.10 -2.40
C MET A 234 -12.96 -28.43 -3.76
N GLY A 235 -11.98 -27.73 -4.25
CA GLY A 235 -11.88 -27.22 -5.60
C GLY A 235 -10.83 -26.13 -5.63
N GLY A 236 -9.67 -26.24 -6.15
CA GLY A 236 -9.15 -26.87 -7.37
C GLY A 236 -9.33 -25.93 -8.57
N GLY A 237 -8.25 -25.23 -9.01
CA GLY A 237 -8.28 -24.50 -10.24
C GLY A 237 -7.08 -23.56 -10.40
N GLY A 238 -6.00 -24.04 -10.99
CA GLY A 238 -4.91 -23.22 -11.49
C GLY A 238 -5.20 -22.75 -12.92
N PHE A 239 -4.61 -21.63 -13.30
CA PHE A 239 -4.29 -21.19 -14.67
C PHE A 239 -3.14 -20.22 -14.51
N GLY A 240 -2.00 -20.35 -15.10
CA GLY A 240 -1.70 -20.58 -16.51
C GLY A 240 -1.32 -19.28 -17.16
N GLY A 241 -0.02 -18.96 -17.21
CA GLY A 241 0.80 -18.61 -18.34
C GLY A 241 0.55 -17.31 -19.09
N GLY A 242 1.62 -16.54 -19.28
CA GLY A 242 1.69 -15.51 -20.30
C GLY A 242 2.86 -14.56 -20.08
N GLY A 243 4.06 -14.97 -20.51
CA GLY A 243 5.20 -14.05 -20.62
C GLY A 243 5.12 -13.25 -21.92
N TRP A 244 5.53 -11.97 -21.87
CA TRP A 244 6.01 -11.22 -23.04
C TRP A 244 7.18 -10.36 -22.60
N GLY A 245 8.31 -10.61 -23.19
CA GLY A 245 9.51 -9.81 -23.04
C GLY A 245 9.47 -8.58 -23.95
N GLY A 246 10.26 -7.57 -23.60
CA GLY A 246 10.48 -6.41 -24.43
C GLY A 246 11.57 -5.55 -23.81
N GLY A 247 12.78 -5.65 -24.32
CA GLY A 247 13.89 -4.79 -23.97
C GLY A 247 13.77 -3.41 -24.58
N GLY A 248 14.42 -2.41 -23.99
CA GLY A 248 14.51 -1.06 -24.52
C GLY A 248 15.60 -0.28 -23.82
N TRP A 249 16.63 0.06 -24.54
CA TRP A 249 17.82 0.81 -24.19
C TRP A 249 17.53 2.32 -24.05
N GLY A 250 18.27 3.01 -23.21
CA GLY A 250 18.29 4.46 -23.18
C GLY A 250 19.18 4.99 -22.06
N GLY A 251 20.44 5.33 -22.40
CA GLY A 251 21.36 5.95 -21.47
C GLY A 251 21.13 7.46 -21.35
N GLY A 252 21.43 7.97 -20.18
CA GLY A 252 21.49 9.39 -19.85
C GLY A 252 21.77 9.50 -18.36
N GLY A 253 22.87 10.14 -17.94
CA GLY A 253 23.35 10.22 -16.57
C GLY A 253 22.31 10.89 -15.65
N GLY A 254 21.48 10.10 -15.03
CA GLY A 254 20.43 10.42 -14.11
C GLY A 254 20.18 9.21 -13.21
N PHE A 255 19.11 9.25 -12.41
CA PHE A 255 18.65 8.16 -11.59
C PHE A 255 18.66 6.84 -12.39
N GLY A 256 19.43 5.85 -11.90
CA GLY A 256 19.67 4.58 -12.60
C GLY A 256 18.45 3.66 -12.74
N GLY A 257 17.25 4.15 -12.41
CA GLY A 257 16.01 3.41 -12.48
C GLY A 257 15.75 2.52 -11.26
N PHE A 258 14.57 1.94 -11.23
CA PHE A 258 14.15 0.98 -10.22
C PHE A 258 14.56 -0.44 -10.64
N GLY A 259 14.36 -1.43 -9.78
CA GLY A 259 14.78 -2.82 -9.95
C GLY A 259 14.11 -3.60 -11.08
N GLY A 260 13.28 -2.93 -11.89
CA GLY A 260 12.68 -3.49 -13.10
C GLY A 260 11.48 -4.40 -12.90
N GLY A 261 10.95 -4.47 -11.68
CA GLY A 261 9.83 -5.36 -11.33
C GLY A 261 8.53 -4.95 -12.00
N GLY A 262 7.94 -3.86 -11.56
CA GLY A 262 6.65 -3.34 -12.08
C GLY A 262 5.46 -4.25 -11.90
N GLY A 263 5.59 -5.29 -11.06
CA GLY A 263 4.53 -6.26 -10.77
C GLY A 263 3.53 -5.70 -9.76
N PHE A 264 2.61 -4.87 -10.21
CA PHE A 264 1.52 -4.29 -9.42
C PHE A 264 0.18 -4.82 -9.92
N GLY A 265 -0.67 -5.29 -8.96
CA GLY A 265 -2.01 -5.82 -9.21
C GLY A 265 -3.13 -4.82 -8.97
N GLY A 266 -2.81 -3.69 -8.36
CA GLY A 266 -3.80 -2.72 -7.88
C GLY A 266 -4.16 -2.93 -6.40
N GLY A 267 -3.39 -3.75 -5.68
CA GLY A 267 -3.45 -3.82 -4.22
C GLY A 267 -2.95 -2.53 -3.60
N GLY A 268 -3.47 -2.20 -2.42
CA GLY A 268 -3.12 -1.02 -1.68
C GLY A 268 -4.33 -0.37 -1.01
N GLY A 269 -4.10 0.74 -0.34
CA GLY A 269 -5.17 1.45 0.36
C GLY A 269 -4.80 2.89 0.63
N GLY A 270 -5.80 3.70 0.92
CA GLY A 270 -5.57 5.11 1.13
C GLY A 270 -6.62 5.80 1.99
N SER A 271 -6.48 7.10 2.09
CA SER A 271 -7.44 8.01 2.69
C SER A 271 -7.44 9.34 1.94
N SER A 272 -8.55 10.06 2.03
CA SER A 272 -8.69 11.44 1.57
C SER A 272 -9.10 12.34 2.72
N TRP A 273 -8.83 13.66 2.56
CA TRP A 273 -9.16 14.68 3.57
C TRP A 273 -9.64 15.99 2.97
#